data_2e4c4ade67657b6cf1a131f20178d983
#
_entry.id   2e4c4ade67657b6cf1a131f20178d983
#
_cell.length_a   1.000
_cell.length_b   1.000
_cell.length_c   1.000
_cell.angle_alpha   90.00
_cell.angle_beta   90.00
_cell.angle_gamma   90.00
#
_symmetry.space_group_name_H-M   'P 1'
#
loop_
_entity.id
_entity.type
_entity.pdbx_description
1 polymer ?
#
loop_
_entity_poly.entity_id
_entity_poly.type
_entity_poly.pdbx_seq_one_letter_code
_entity_poly.pdbx_strand_id
1 'polypeptide(L)'
;MAPTSASITALAPLKPDLHERAWASVPHPTLPLIATAHGKAVTVFSLSTASAHSVLTGGHTRSVRSIAWKPHLRPGNLCLVTGSFDSTAGIWRWEGQEQTEGGLEVEVTAQSVRRRNNDDSDDDGDATSKEWEFTLVLEGHDSEIKSCAFSPSGSYLATCSRDKSVWIWEDIGASEEDDEWETIAVLNEHEGDVKAVAWCPDVPGRNARRSYSADVLASASYDNTVRIWREDGDAEWVCVAVLEGHAGTVWGLQWEPRPREGDRFPRLLTFSADNTIRVWTLRQDDEAEENSTGGVAGALGGIPNTMRRSLREEWTCTSVLPKVHTRDIYSVTWSAQTGLVASTGSDGIVALYAEDSEQHVTTTDSQDQTMGNTEESKQQQTNWRLLTSQPGAHGPFEVNHITWCRRYDAASERRGEEEMLVTTGDDGIVRPWQVEIDAPR
;
A
#
# COMPACT_ATOMS: atom_id res chain seq x y z
N MET A 1 -25.24 8.28 1.08
CA MET A 1 -25.32 8.48 -0.38
C MET A 1 -23.92 8.73 -0.89
N ALA A 2 -23.52 8.11 -1.99
CA ALA A 2 -22.22 8.35 -2.61
C ALA A 2 -22.13 9.79 -3.16
N PRO A 3 -20.96 10.45 -3.11
CA PRO A 3 -20.77 11.82 -3.60
C PRO A 3 -21.07 11.91 -5.09
N THR A 4 -21.72 12.98 -5.54
CA THR A 4 -22.16 13.14 -6.95
C THR A 4 -21.08 13.73 -7.84
N SER A 5 -20.22 14.57 -7.31
CA SER A 5 -19.09 15.20 -7.99
C SER A 5 -17.96 15.51 -6.99
N ALA A 6 -16.77 15.71 -7.50
CA ALA A 6 -15.62 16.15 -6.73
C ALA A 6 -14.74 17.07 -7.58
N SER A 7 -13.98 17.93 -6.93
CA SER A 7 -12.92 18.73 -7.56
C SER A 7 -11.55 18.39 -6.99
N ILE A 8 -10.53 18.51 -7.84
CA ILE A 8 -9.12 18.28 -7.48
C ILE A 8 -8.37 19.58 -7.77
N THR A 9 -7.78 20.20 -6.74
CA THR A 9 -7.04 21.45 -6.86
C THR A 9 -5.61 21.29 -6.39
N ALA A 10 -4.63 21.69 -7.21
CA ALA A 10 -3.22 21.62 -6.84
C ALA A 10 -2.91 22.57 -5.68
N LEU A 11 -2.22 22.05 -4.67
CA LEU A 11 -1.63 22.84 -3.60
C LEU A 11 -0.17 23.21 -3.93
N ALA A 12 0.48 24.00 -3.08
CA ALA A 12 1.88 24.31 -3.24
C ALA A 12 2.72 23.03 -3.13
N PRO A 13 3.66 22.79 -4.06
CA PRO A 13 4.49 21.58 -4.03
C PRO A 13 5.44 21.59 -2.82
N LEU A 14 5.79 20.40 -2.35
CA LEU A 14 6.79 20.24 -1.29
C LEU A 14 8.17 20.68 -1.79
N LYS A 15 8.98 21.29 -0.94
CA LYS A 15 10.29 21.85 -1.30
C LYS A 15 11.44 21.19 -0.53
N PRO A 16 12.62 21.07 -1.17
CA PRO A 16 12.97 21.48 -2.53
C PRO A 16 12.40 20.54 -3.60
N ASP A 17 12.37 20.98 -4.87
CA ASP A 17 12.16 20.09 -6.00
C ASP A 17 13.33 19.10 -6.07
N LEU A 18 13.03 17.82 -6.35
CA LEU A 18 14.05 16.76 -6.30
C LEU A 18 14.96 16.75 -7.53
N HIS A 19 14.51 17.38 -8.64
CA HIS A 19 15.23 17.45 -9.94
C HIS A 19 15.58 16.10 -10.56
N GLU A 20 15.06 15.02 -10.02
CA GLU A 20 15.22 13.64 -10.48
C GLU A 20 13.87 12.93 -10.44
N ARG A 21 13.73 11.88 -11.25
CA ARG A 21 12.52 11.04 -11.23
C ARG A 21 12.19 10.59 -9.81
N ALA A 22 11.00 10.95 -9.33
CA ALA A 22 10.46 10.47 -8.06
C ALA A 22 9.58 9.24 -8.32
N TRP A 23 9.94 8.12 -7.67
CA TRP A 23 9.30 6.84 -7.92
C TRP A 23 8.09 6.57 -7.06
N ALA A 24 8.17 6.91 -5.77
CA ALA A 24 7.11 6.66 -4.80
C ALA A 24 7.18 7.69 -3.67
N SER A 25 6.03 8.09 -3.16
CA SER A 25 5.89 8.89 -1.94
C SER A 25 4.98 8.16 -0.98
N VAL A 26 5.48 7.81 0.22
CA VAL A 26 4.74 7.03 1.21
C VAL A 26 4.61 7.84 2.50
N PRO A 27 3.37 8.17 2.92
CA PRO A 27 3.15 8.90 4.16
C PRO A 27 3.44 8.01 5.37
N HIS A 28 3.94 8.63 6.44
CA HIS A 28 4.06 7.95 7.72
C HIS A 28 2.66 7.69 8.30
N PRO A 29 2.41 6.52 8.90
CA PRO A 29 1.07 6.15 9.37
C PRO A 29 0.44 7.13 10.36
N THR A 30 1.23 7.74 11.23
CA THR A 30 0.75 8.58 12.35
C THR A 30 1.33 9.98 12.40
N LEU A 31 2.54 10.20 11.85
CA LEU A 31 3.25 11.48 11.90
C LEU A 31 3.04 12.29 10.61
N PRO A 32 3.17 13.64 10.67
CA PRO A 32 3.04 14.52 9.51
C PRO A 32 4.28 14.47 8.60
N LEU A 33 4.73 13.27 8.26
CA LEU A 33 5.89 13.01 7.44
C LEU A 33 5.50 12.22 6.18
N ILE A 34 6.20 12.48 5.09
CA ILE A 34 6.11 11.69 3.86
C ILE A 34 7.52 11.44 3.30
N ALA A 35 7.85 10.19 3.05
CA ALA A 35 9.11 9.80 2.44
C ALA A 35 8.95 9.65 0.94
N THR A 36 9.89 10.17 0.16
CA THR A 36 9.88 10.10 -1.32
C THR A 36 11.17 9.49 -1.82
N ALA A 37 11.07 8.38 -2.56
CA ALA A 37 12.18 7.71 -3.23
C ALA A 37 12.50 8.40 -4.56
N HIS A 38 13.76 8.80 -4.74
CA HIS A 38 14.25 9.41 -5.98
C HIS A 38 15.73 9.14 -6.19
N GLY A 39 16.19 9.04 -7.44
CA GLY A 39 17.59 8.74 -7.72
C GLY A 39 18.12 7.59 -6.84
N LYS A 40 19.18 7.82 -6.07
CA LYS A 40 19.77 6.87 -5.11
C LYS A 40 19.45 7.23 -3.65
N ALA A 41 18.45 8.06 -3.42
CA ALA A 41 18.16 8.68 -2.14
C ALA A 41 16.68 8.58 -1.78
N VAL A 42 16.38 8.89 -0.52
CA VAL A 42 15.04 9.15 -0.03
C VAL A 42 15.03 10.52 0.64
N THR A 43 14.09 11.37 0.25
CA THR A 43 13.84 12.63 0.96
C THR A 43 12.60 12.49 1.82
N VAL A 44 12.73 12.74 3.11
CA VAL A 44 11.61 12.83 4.05
C VAL A 44 11.18 14.28 4.13
N PHE A 45 9.92 14.55 3.83
CA PHE A 45 9.32 15.89 3.92
C PHE A 45 8.41 15.97 5.14
N SER A 46 8.35 17.15 5.75
CA SER A 46 7.32 17.51 6.71
C SER A 46 6.09 18.04 5.97
N LEU A 47 4.94 17.44 6.25
CA LEU A 47 3.66 17.87 5.69
C LEU A 47 3.13 19.16 6.37
N SER A 48 3.63 19.49 7.56
CA SER A 48 3.26 20.71 8.28
C SER A 48 3.95 21.95 7.72
N THR A 49 5.23 21.81 7.31
CA THR A 49 6.03 22.92 6.79
C THR A 49 6.18 22.93 5.28
N ALA A 50 5.71 21.86 4.60
CA ALA A 50 5.88 21.61 3.18
C ALA A 50 7.35 21.69 2.71
N SER A 51 8.30 21.32 3.58
CA SER A 51 9.74 21.36 3.33
C SER A 51 10.43 20.05 3.68
N ALA A 52 11.61 19.81 3.05
CA ALA A 52 12.41 18.65 3.38
C ALA A 52 12.86 18.71 4.85
N HIS A 53 12.72 17.58 5.52
CA HIS A 53 13.20 17.34 6.87
C HIS A 53 14.61 16.74 6.83
N SER A 54 14.75 15.62 6.12
CA SER A 54 16.02 14.89 6.01
C SER A 54 16.16 14.21 4.65
N VAL A 55 17.41 13.87 4.30
CA VAL A 55 17.74 13.15 3.07
C VAL A 55 18.62 11.96 3.43
N LEU A 56 18.14 10.75 3.08
CA LEU A 56 18.84 9.49 3.30
C LEU A 56 19.65 9.18 2.04
N THR A 57 20.97 9.13 2.18
CA THR A 57 21.92 8.90 1.07
C THR A 57 23.02 7.93 1.49
N GLY A 58 23.69 7.33 0.51
CA GLY A 58 24.86 6.46 0.75
C GLY A 58 24.54 4.99 0.99
N GLY A 59 23.28 4.61 1.17
CA GLY A 59 22.88 3.22 1.38
C GLY A 59 22.80 2.37 0.10
N HIS A 60 22.60 3.00 -1.06
CA HIS A 60 22.37 2.30 -2.32
C HIS A 60 23.28 2.77 -3.46
N THR A 61 23.68 1.82 -4.32
CA THR A 61 24.52 2.09 -5.49
C THR A 61 23.71 2.41 -6.76
N ARG A 62 22.42 2.01 -6.81
CA ARG A 62 21.46 2.27 -7.89
C ARG A 62 20.19 2.93 -7.35
N SER A 63 19.22 3.20 -8.24
CA SER A 63 17.99 3.91 -7.89
C SER A 63 17.18 3.19 -6.81
N VAL A 64 16.72 3.95 -5.83
CA VAL A 64 15.72 3.52 -4.84
C VAL A 64 14.35 3.59 -5.51
N ARG A 65 13.68 2.44 -5.59
CA ARG A 65 12.40 2.31 -6.27
C ARG A 65 11.21 2.30 -5.32
N SER A 66 11.38 1.75 -4.13
CA SER A 66 10.32 1.52 -3.17
C SER A 66 10.77 1.86 -1.77
N ILE A 67 9.82 2.26 -0.95
CA ILE A 67 10.01 2.59 0.46
C ILE A 67 8.80 2.11 1.26
N ALA A 68 9.03 1.72 2.51
CA ALA A 68 7.95 1.43 3.45
C ALA A 68 8.35 1.82 4.88
N TRP A 69 7.41 2.36 5.64
CA TRP A 69 7.58 2.65 7.06
C TRP A 69 7.28 1.42 7.91
N LYS A 70 8.14 1.12 8.88
CA LYS A 70 7.84 0.09 9.88
C LYS A 70 6.78 0.63 10.85
N PRO A 71 5.65 -0.07 11.02
CA PRO A 71 4.59 0.37 11.92
C PRO A 71 4.93 0.07 13.38
N HIS A 72 4.17 0.66 14.31
CA HIS A 72 4.13 0.32 15.74
C HIS A 72 5.44 0.49 16.53
N LEU A 73 6.30 1.40 16.11
CA LEU A 73 7.50 1.76 16.87
C LEU A 73 7.14 2.65 18.05
N ARG A 74 8.03 2.69 19.05
CA ARG A 74 7.92 3.61 20.20
C ARG A 74 7.89 5.06 19.73
N PRO A 75 7.18 5.93 20.46
CA PRO A 75 7.22 7.36 20.16
C PRO A 75 8.66 7.88 20.13
N GLY A 76 9.01 8.59 19.07
CA GLY A 76 10.37 9.10 18.87
C GLY A 76 11.24 8.25 17.95
N ASN A 77 10.92 6.98 17.71
CA ASN A 77 11.67 6.11 16.83
C ASN A 77 11.03 6.04 15.45
N LEU A 78 11.85 6.07 14.40
CA LEU A 78 11.43 5.83 13.03
C LEU A 78 12.26 4.71 12.42
N CYS A 79 11.62 3.89 11.61
CA CYS A 79 12.29 2.90 10.78
C CYS A 79 11.70 2.90 9.39
N LEU A 80 12.55 2.92 8.38
CA LEU A 80 12.20 2.93 6.97
C LEU A 80 12.97 1.83 6.26
N VAL A 81 12.29 1.06 5.41
CA VAL A 81 12.95 0.17 4.46
C VAL A 81 12.97 0.80 3.07
N THR A 82 14.06 0.59 2.35
CA THR A 82 14.25 1.00 0.97
C THR A 82 14.53 -0.20 0.09
N GLY A 83 13.86 -0.30 -1.05
CA GLY A 83 14.14 -1.31 -2.08
C GLY A 83 14.78 -0.68 -3.30
N SER A 84 15.92 -1.21 -3.75
CA SER A 84 16.74 -0.61 -4.80
C SER A 84 16.96 -1.52 -6.02
N PHE A 85 17.28 -0.87 -7.14
CA PHE A 85 17.72 -1.54 -8.36
C PHE A 85 19.11 -2.18 -8.26
N ASP A 86 19.82 -2.01 -7.14
CA ASP A 86 21.06 -2.73 -6.84
C ASP A 86 20.84 -4.12 -6.24
N SER A 87 19.58 -4.60 -6.22
CA SER A 87 19.13 -5.90 -5.72
C SER A 87 19.11 -6.02 -4.19
N THR A 88 19.29 -4.91 -3.47
CA THR A 88 19.30 -4.91 -2.00
C THR A 88 18.11 -4.15 -1.44
N ALA A 89 17.69 -4.54 -0.22
CA ALA A 89 16.83 -3.71 0.62
C ALA A 89 17.64 -3.18 1.80
N GLY A 90 17.45 -1.91 2.13
CA GLY A 90 18.20 -1.24 3.19
C GLY A 90 17.29 -0.82 4.33
N ILE A 91 17.68 -1.08 5.56
CA ILE A 91 16.99 -0.63 6.77
C ILE A 91 17.64 0.66 7.26
N TRP A 92 16.80 1.65 7.55
CA TRP A 92 17.20 2.96 8.06
C TRP A 92 16.48 3.22 9.36
N ARG A 93 17.22 3.69 10.35
CA ARG A 93 16.69 4.06 11.66
C ARG A 93 16.94 5.52 11.98
N TRP A 94 16.03 6.08 12.75
CA TRP A 94 16.18 7.37 13.38
C TRP A 94 15.65 7.31 14.80
N GLU A 95 16.49 7.65 15.77
CA GLU A 95 16.14 7.58 17.19
C GLU A 95 15.93 8.99 17.76
N GLY A 96 14.73 9.22 18.33
CA GLY A 96 14.40 10.43 19.06
C GLY A 96 14.84 10.35 20.53
N GLN A 97 15.06 11.49 21.20
CA GLN A 97 15.20 11.50 22.67
C GLN A 97 13.84 11.49 23.34
N GLU A 98 13.71 10.69 24.41
CA GLU A 98 12.46 10.47 25.17
C GLU A 98 11.89 11.72 25.89
N GLN A 99 12.50 12.90 25.78
CA GLN A 99 12.12 14.05 26.60
C GLN A 99 11.73 15.27 25.79
N THR A 100 10.47 15.35 25.40
CA THR A 100 9.71 16.62 25.42
C THR A 100 8.20 16.33 25.16
N GLU A 101 7.33 16.84 26.00
CA GLU A 101 5.86 16.80 25.86
C GLU A 101 5.32 17.48 24.58
N GLY A 102 6.19 17.82 23.63
CA GLY A 102 5.88 18.49 22.38
C GLY A 102 5.86 17.62 21.12
N GLY A 103 6.11 16.33 21.25
CA GLY A 103 6.09 15.38 20.13
C GLY A 103 7.23 15.54 19.11
N LEU A 104 7.48 14.47 18.37
CA LEU A 104 8.48 14.34 17.31
C LEU A 104 8.41 15.46 16.26
N GLU A 105 7.20 15.99 15.99
CA GLU A 105 6.96 17.07 15.04
C GLU A 105 7.66 18.37 15.44
N VAL A 106 7.65 18.72 16.72
CA VAL A 106 8.31 19.93 17.23
C VAL A 106 9.82 19.78 17.20
N GLU A 107 10.35 18.60 17.54
CA GLU A 107 11.78 18.31 17.50
C GLU A 107 12.31 18.33 16.06
N VAL A 108 11.57 17.70 15.13
CA VAL A 108 11.81 17.69 13.69
C VAL A 108 11.82 19.11 13.12
N THR A 109 10.85 19.95 13.49
CA THR A 109 10.74 21.33 13.00
C THR A 109 11.78 22.25 13.63
N ALA A 110 12.11 22.06 14.90
CA ALA A 110 13.09 22.88 15.61
C ALA A 110 14.52 22.72 15.06
N GLN A 111 14.89 21.51 14.62
CA GLN A 111 16.20 21.26 14.00
C GLN A 111 16.35 21.95 12.64
N SER A 112 15.28 21.99 11.83
CA SER A 112 15.30 22.67 10.53
C SER A 112 15.45 24.19 10.66
N VAL A 113 14.92 24.77 11.74
CA VAL A 113 15.04 26.21 12.04
C VAL A 113 16.44 26.56 12.55
N ARG A 114 17.07 25.70 13.38
CA ARG A 114 18.41 25.92 13.89
C ARG A 114 19.48 25.89 12.78
N ARG A 115 19.35 25.02 11.78
CA ARG A 115 20.26 24.99 10.61
C ARG A 115 20.22 26.29 9.77
N ARG A 116 19.12 27.04 9.77
CA ARG A 116 19.01 28.32 9.03
C ARG A 116 19.65 29.51 9.76
N ASN A 117 19.84 29.42 11.07
CA ASN A 117 20.34 30.53 11.88
C ASN A 117 21.82 30.41 12.28
N ASN A 118 22.52 29.31 11.93
CA ASN A 118 23.89 29.06 12.30
C ASN A 118 24.91 29.31 11.16
N ASP A 119 24.84 30.48 10.53
CA ASP A 119 25.82 30.83 9.50
C ASP A 119 27.02 31.66 10.08
N ASP A 120 27.15 31.79 11.37
CA ASP A 120 28.33 32.40 12.01
C ASP A 120 28.38 32.10 13.52
N SER A 121 29.05 30.99 13.92
CA SER A 121 29.83 30.91 15.18
C SER A 121 30.49 29.55 15.32
N ASP A 122 31.82 29.54 15.32
CA ASP A 122 32.66 28.45 15.80
C ASP A 122 32.44 28.26 17.32
N ASP A 123 31.55 27.35 17.69
CA ASP A 123 31.46 26.81 19.04
C ASP A 123 31.36 25.29 18.94
N ASP A 124 32.49 24.63 19.26
CA ASP A 124 32.65 23.18 19.42
C ASP A 124 31.82 22.64 20.60
N GLY A 125 30.53 22.81 20.55
CA GLY A 125 29.56 22.11 21.40
C GLY A 125 29.00 20.93 20.66
N ASP A 126 29.40 19.73 21.06
CA ASP A 126 28.91 18.42 20.66
C ASP A 126 27.36 18.32 20.74
N ALA A 127 26.68 19.01 19.83
CA ALA A 127 25.29 18.77 19.51
C ALA A 127 25.26 17.71 18.41
N THR A 128 25.32 16.44 18.79
CA THR A 128 25.12 15.31 17.90
C THR A 128 23.80 15.57 17.13
N SER A 129 23.95 16.09 15.91
CA SER A 129 22.82 16.24 14.99
C SER A 129 22.34 14.83 14.72
N LYS A 130 21.17 14.47 15.24
CA LYS A 130 20.57 13.17 14.97
C LYS A 130 20.38 13.03 13.48
N GLU A 131 20.97 12.00 12.92
CA GLU A 131 20.90 11.66 11.51
C GLU A 131 20.29 10.27 11.36
N TRP A 132 19.74 10.01 10.19
CA TRP A 132 19.32 8.67 9.83
C TRP A 132 20.54 7.75 9.75
N GLU A 133 20.47 6.63 10.42
CA GLU A 133 21.47 5.58 10.36
C GLU A 133 21.04 4.49 9.38
N PHE A 134 21.95 4.08 8.49
CA PHE A 134 21.78 2.94 7.62
C PHE A 134 22.29 1.69 8.36
N THR A 135 21.39 0.92 8.95
CA THR A 135 21.74 -0.10 9.94
C THR A 135 21.96 -1.47 9.33
N LEU A 136 21.18 -1.84 8.29
CA LEU A 136 21.24 -3.18 7.73
C LEU A 136 20.98 -3.19 6.23
N VAL A 137 21.67 -4.11 5.54
CA VAL A 137 21.42 -4.48 4.14
C VAL A 137 20.89 -5.90 4.08
N LEU A 138 19.70 -6.05 3.50
CA LEU A 138 19.11 -7.35 3.20
C LEU A 138 19.48 -7.74 1.77
N GLU A 139 20.28 -8.80 1.65
CA GLU A 139 20.77 -9.34 0.39
C GLU A 139 20.15 -10.71 0.12
N GLY A 140 19.95 -11.03 -1.17
CA GLY A 140 19.42 -12.33 -1.58
C GLY A 140 18.79 -12.32 -2.97
N HIS A 141 18.15 -11.23 -3.35
CA HIS A 141 17.60 -11.09 -4.71
C HIS A 141 18.71 -11.05 -5.76
N ASP A 142 18.49 -11.75 -6.88
CA ASP A 142 19.42 -11.79 -8.01
C ASP A 142 19.27 -10.59 -8.95
N SER A 143 18.24 -9.74 -8.76
CA SER A 143 17.94 -8.61 -9.62
C SER A 143 17.25 -7.47 -8.86
N GLU A 144 16.90 -6.43 -9.59
CA GLU A 144 16.31 -5.19 -9.09
C GLU A 144 15.09 -5.42 -8.18
N ILE A 145 15.11 -4.90 -6.96
CA ILE A 145 13.93 -4.87 -6.10
C ILE A 145 12.96 -3.82 -6.62
N LYS A 146 11.69 -4.21 -6.80
CA LYS A 146 10.63 -3.36 -7.32
C LYS A 146 9.70 -2.81 -6.25
N SER A 147 9.46 -3.57 -5.19
CA SER A 147 8.60 -3.17 -4.08
C SER A 147 9.03 -3.81 -2.79
N CYS A 148 8.76 -3.13 -1.68
CA CYS A 148 8.90 -3.63 -0.32
C CYS A 148 7.70 -3.18 0.50
N ALA A 149 7.27 -3.99 1.47
CA ALA A 149 6.13 -3.70 2.34
C ALA A 149 6.28 -4.41 3.69
N PHE A 150 6.06 -3.69 4.79
CA PHE A 150 5.93 -4.30 6.12
C PHE A 150 4.53 -4.88 6.32
N SER A 151 4.45 -5.99 7.05
CA SER A 151 3.18 -6.51 7.55
C SER A 151 2.52 -5.50 8.50
N PRO A 152 1.20 -5.60 8.73
CA PRO A 152 0.51 -4.72 9.68
C PRO A 152 1.09 -4.75 11.09
N SER A 153 1.62 -5.89 11.53
CA SER A 153 2.31 -6.04 12.83
C SER A 153 3.70 -5.42 12.86
N GLY A 154 4.34 -5.23 11.68
CA GLY A 154 5.75 -4.86 11.58
C GLY A 154 6.74 -6.00 11.78
N SER A 155 6.24 -7.24 12.06
CA SER A 155 7.10 -8.41 12.29
C SER A 155 7.64 -9.02 11.00
N TYR A 156 6.93 -8.84 9.88
CA TYR A 156 7.35 -9.33 8.58
C TYR A 156 7.62 -8.19 7.60
N LEU A 157 8.58 -8.40 6.75
CA LEU A 157 8.86 -7.56 5.58
C LEU A 157 8.76 -8.43 4.33
N ALA A 158 8.03 -7.99 3.32
CA ALA A 158 8.05 -8.60 2.00
C ALA A 158 8.84 -7.73 1.03
N THR A 159 9.68 -8.36 0.21
CA THR A 159 10.37 -7.72 -0.91
C THR A 159 10.08 -8.49 -2.20
N CYS A 160 10.00 -7.81 -3.34
CA CYS A 160 9.83 -8.46 -4.63
C CYS A 160 10.75 -7.88 -5.69
N SER A 161 11.10 -8.71 -6.67
CA SER A 161 12.16 -8.38 -7.60
C SER A 161 11.84 -8.77 -9.05
N ARG A 162 12.66 -8.23 -9.93
CA ARG A 162 12.75 -8.65 -11.33
C ARG A 162 13.20 -10.10 -11.50
N ASP A 163 13.81 -10.71 -10.49
CA ASP A 163 14.18 -12.12 -10.48
C ASP A 163 12.99 -13.09 -10.38
N LYS A 164 11.74 -12.55 -10.41
CA LYS A 164 10.45 -13.25 -10.35
C LYS A 164 10.09 -13.80 -8.97
N SER A 165 10.88 -13.51 -7.95
CA SER A 165 10.66 -13.98 -6.60
C SER A 165 10.04 -12.91 -5.69
N VAL A 166 9.38 -13.39 -4.65
CA VAL A 166 8.97 -12.62 -3.48
C VAL A 166 9.65 -13.24 -2.27
N TRP A 167 10.34 -12.44 -1.47
CA TRP A 167 11.00 -12.88 -0.25
C TRP A 167 10.25 -12.36 0.95
N ILE A 168 10.10 -13.21 1.96
CA ILE A 168 9.51 -12.83 3.24
C ILE A 168 10.60 -12.96 4.30
N TRP A 169 10.77 -11.85 5.03
CA TRP A 169 11.76 -11.69 6.08
C TRP A 169 11.02 -11.53 7.39
N GLU A 170 11.49 -12.14 8.46
CA GLU A 170 10.98 -12.00 9.82
C GLU A 170 11.96 -11.20 10.66
N ASP A 171 11.43 -10.26 11.44
CA ASP A 171 12.18 -9.54 12.46
C ASP A 171 12.33 -10.44 13.70
N ILE A 172 13.54 -10.95 13.93
CA ILE A 172 13.87 -11.82 15.06
C ILE A 172 14.62 -11.08 16.16
N GLY A 173 14.81 -9.77 16.03
CA GLY A 173 15.48 -8.92 17.01
C GLY A 173 14.81 -8.99 18.38
N ALA A 174 15.62 -9.05 19.44
CA ALA A 174 15.14 -9.10 20.82
C ALA A 174 14.52 -7.76 21.28
N SER A 175 14.85 -6.66 20.60
CA SER A 175 14.35 -5.31 20.87
C SER A 175 14.14 -4.53 19.57
N GLU A 176 13.45 -3.38 19.65
CA GLU A 176 13.29 -2.48 18.50
C GLU A 176 14.61 -1.91 17.97
N GLU A 177 15.67 -1.95 18.74
CA GLU A 177 17.00 -1.45 18.40
C GLU A 177 17.86 -2.51 17.69
N ASP A 178 17.46 -3.79 17.78
CA ASP A 178 18.16 -4.88 17.14
C ASP A 178 17.62 -5.08 15.71
N ASP A 179 18.47 -4.90 14.71
CA ASP A 179 18.13 -5.17 13.31
C ASP A 179 18.57 -6.59 12.92
N GLU A 180 17.87 -7.59 13.48
CA GLU A 180 18.09 -8.99 13.14
C GLU A 180 16.91 -9.51 12.31
N TRP A 181 17.18 -9.78 11.04
CA TRP A 181 16.17 -10.24 10.08
C TRP A 181 16.58 -11.57 9.47
N GLU A 182 15.66 -12.51 9.46
CA GLU A 182 15.85 -13.83 8.85
C GLU A 182 14.90 -14.03 7.67
N THR A 183 15.38 -14.67 6.61
CA THR A 183 14.54 -15.09 5.48
C THR A 183 13.75 -16.33 5.86
N ILE A 184 12.42 -16.20 5.92
CA ILE A 184 11.54 -17.33 6.25
C ILE A 184 10.90 -17.96 5.02
N ALA A 185 10.77 -17.25 3.90
CA ALA A 185 10.21 -17.78 2.67
C ALA A 185 10.76 -17.11 1.42
N VAL A 186 10.92 -17.91 0.36
CA VAL A 186 11.23 -17.47 -1.00
C VAL A 186 10.19 -18.05 -1.96
N LEU A 187 9.34 -17.20 -2.53
CA LEU A 187 8.18 -17.56 -3.33
C LEU A 187 8.50 -17.33 -4.81
N ASN A 188 8.64 -18.38 -5.61
CA ASN A 188 9.18 -18.35 -7.00
C ASN A 188 8.16 -18.76 -8.06
N GLU A 189 6.86 -18.69 -7.78
CA GLU A 189 5.85 -19.21 -8.70
C GLU A 189 5.47 -18.23 -9.84
N HIS A 190 5.85 -16.96 -9.76
CA HIS A 190 5.63 -16.02 -10.84
C HIS A 190 6.52 -16.33 -12.07
N GLU A 191 5.95 -16.18 -13.26
CA GLU A 191 6.67 -16.42 -14.51
C GLU A 191 7.38 -15.16 -15.07
N GLY A 192 7.07 -13.98 -14.51
CA GLY A 192 7.63 -12.69 -14.88
C GLY A 192 8.06 -11.86 -13.69
N ASP A 193 8.70 -10.70 -13.96
CA ASP A 193 9.10 -9.73 -12.94
C ASP A 193 7.97 -9.47 -11.95
N VAL A 194 8.21 -9.54 -10.66
CA VAL A 194 7.23 -9.10 -9.65
C VAL A 194 7.36 -7.60 -9.45
N LYS A 195 6.25 -6.88 -9.64
CA LYS A 195 6.22 -5.41 -9.66
C LYS A 195 5.83 -4.80 -8.32
N ALA A 196 4.96 -5.46 -7.58
CA ALA A 196 4.46 -4.96 -6.30
C ALA A 196 4.09 -6.10 -5.35
N VAL A 197 4.23 -5.80 -4.06
CA VAL A 197 3.72 -6.62 -2.95
C VAL A 197 2.94 -5.74 -1.99
N ALA A 198 1.89 -6.29 -1.37
CA ALA A 198 1.17 -5.62 -0.30
C ALA A 198 0.56 -6.65 0.67
N TRP A 199 0.73 -6.38 1.95
CA TRP A 199 0.10 -7.13 3.02
C TRP A 199 -1.37 -6.72 3.18
N CYS A 200 -2.21 -7.71 3.46
CA CYS A 200 -3.60 -7.46 3.81
C CYS A 200 -3.67 -6.64 5.12
N PRO A 201 -4.42 -5.53 5.17
CA PRO A 201 -4.49 -4.72 6.37
C PRO A 201 -5.19 -5.46 7.50
N ASP A 202 -4.70 -5.30 8.73
CA ASP A 202 -5.40 -5.77 9.90
C ASP A 202 -6.55 -4.79 10.26
N VAL A 203 -7.78 -5.29 10.18
CA VAL A 203 -8.97 -4.49 10.46
C VAL A 203 -9.62 -4.99 11.75
N PRO A 204 -9.54 -4.22 12.84
CA PRO A 204 -10.09 -4.60 14.14
C PRO A 204 -11.58 -4.97 14.07
N GLY A 205 -11.97 -6.06 14.71
CA GLY A 205 -13.35 -6.52 14.83
C GLY A 205 -13.88 -7.32 13.64
N ARG A 206 -13.21 -7.33 12.51
CA ARG A 206 -13.64 -8.09 11.32
C ARG A 206 -13.27 -9.57 11.41
N ASN A 207 -12.14 -9.87 12.01
CA ASN A 207 -11.52 -11.20 12.05
C ASN A 207 -11.59 -11.87 13.42
N ALA A 208 -12.55 -11.52 14.28
CA ALA A 208 -12.64 -12.03 15.65
C ALA A 208 -12.69 -13.58 15.77
N ARG A 209 -12.90 -14.31 14.67
CA ARG A 209 -12.93 -15.77 14.64
C ARG A 209 -11.89 -16.42 13.71
N ARG A 210 -11.31 -15.67 12.76
CA ARG A 210 -10.21 -16.12 11.90
C ARG A 210 -9.47 -14.86 11.45
N SER A 211 -8.21 -14.72 11.85
CA SER A 211 -7.34 -13.62 11.39
C SER A 211 -7.00 -13.84 9.90
N TYR A 212 -7.87 -13.34 9.01
CA TYR A 212 -7.57 -13.39 7.57
C TYR A 212 -6.47 -12.39 7.20
N SER A 213 -6.38 -11.29 7.93
CA SER A 213 -5.50 -10.17 7.59
C SER A 213 -4.06 -10.33 8.03
N ALA A 214 -3.77 -11.09 9.10
CA ALA A 214 -2.44 -11.09 9.72
C ALA A 214 -1.35 -11.70 8.82
N ASP A 215 -1.68 -12.75 8.05
CA ASP A 215 -0.70 -13.57 7.33
C ASP A 215 -1.08 -13.74 5.85
N VAL A 216 -1.60 -12.67 5.24
CA VAL A 216 -1.98 -12.66 3.83
C VAL A 216 -1.19 -11.62 3.06
N LEU A 217 -0.44 -12.08 2.07
CA LEU A 217 0.33 -11.24 1.15
C LEU A 217 -0.22 -11.36 -0.26
N ALA A 218 -0.26 -10.25 -0.99
CA ALA A 218 -0.55 -10.25 -2.43
C ALA A 218 0.66 -9.77 -3.22
N SER A 219 0.89 -10.34 -4.40
CA SER A 219 1.94 -9.93 -5.33
C SER A 219 1.41 -9.76 -6.74
N ALA A 220 1.88 -8.72 -7.45
CA ALA A 220 1.50 -8.39 -8.81
C ALA A 220 2.70 -8.51 -9.76
N SER A 221 2.50 -9.05 -10.97
CA SER A 221 3.60 -9.40 -11.86
C SER A 221 3.45 -8.96 -13.31
N TYR A 222 4.57 -8.95 -14.00
CA TYR A 222 4.69 -8.81 -15.46
C TYR A 222 4.02 -9.98 -16.20
N ASP A 223 3.83 -11.12 -15.55
CA ASP A 223 3.12 -12.28 -16.11
C ASP A 223 1.59 -12.08 -16.23
N ASN A 224 1.10 -10.86 -15.97
CA ASN A 224 -0.30 -10.44 -16.01
C ASN A 224 -1.18 -11.04 -14.90
N THR A 225 -0.58 -11.69 -13.91
CA THR A 225 -1.30 -12.31 -12.79
C THR A 225 -1.04 -11.58 -11.47
N VAL A 226 -1.95 -11.81 -10.54
CA VAL A 226 -1.76 -11.49 -9.13
C VAL A 226 -1.86 -12.79 -8.34
N ARG A 227 -0.98 -12.99 -7.35
CA ARG A 227 -0.99 -14.16 -6.49
C ARG A 227 -1.29 -13.76 -5.06
N ILE A 228 -2.06 -14.59 -4.38
CA ILE A 228 -2.34 -14.46 -2.95
C ILE A 228 -1.60 -15.57 -2.23
N TRP A 229 -0.86 -15.19 -1.19
CA TRP A 229 0.01 -16.06 -0.40
C TRP A 229 -0.45 -16.06 1.05
N ARG A 230 -0.41 -17.23 1.66
CA ARG A 230 -0.71 -17.41 3.08
C ARG A 230 0.24 -18.41 3.70
N GLU A 231 0.50 -18.20 4.98
CA GLU A 231 1.15 -19.21 5.81
C GLU A 231 0.16 -20.35 6.10
N ASP A 232 0.59 -21.58 5.90
CA ASP A 232 -0.18 -22.75 6.28
C ASP A 232 0.07 -23.11 7.75
N GLY A 233 -0.66 -24.11 8.27
CA GLY A 233 -0.52 -24.54 9.66
C GLY A 233 0.84 -25.17 10.03
N ASP A 234 1.73 -25.38 9.06
CA ASP A 234 3.09 -25.91 9.22
C ASP A 234 4.18 -24.85 9.03
N ALA A 235 3.80 -23.57 9.06
CA ALA A 235 4.66 -22.40 8.84
C ALA A 235 5.27 -22.32 7.42
N GLU A 236 4.66 -22.98 6.43
CA GLU A 236 5.04 -22.84 5.03
C GLU A 236 4.16 -21.80 4.32
N TRP A 237 4.77 -20.94 3.54
CA TRP A 237 4.09 -19.97 2.70
C TRP A 237 3.68 -20.59 1.37
N VAL A 238 2.38 -20.58 1.08
CA VAL A 238 1.80 -21.22 -0.10
C VAL A 238 0.95 -20.26 -0.92
N CYS A 239 0.91 -20.44 -2.25
CA CYS A 239 0.01 -19.73 -3.13
C CYS A 239 -1.41 -20.31 -2.99
N VAL A 240 -2.33 -19.50 -2.44
CA VAL A 240 -3.72 -19.92 -2.22
C VAL A 240 -4.66 -19.51 -3.36
N ALA A 241 -4.27 -18.51 -4.16
CA ALA A 241 -5.02 -18.08 -5.34
C ALA A 241 -4.13 -17.44 -6.40
N VAL A 242 -4.52 -17.60 -7.66
CA VAL A 242 -3.99 -16.89 -8.82
C VAL A 242 -5.15 -16.13 -9.45
N LEU A 243 -5.04 -14.79 -9.48
CA LEU A 243 -6.04 -13.91 -10.07
C LEU A 243 -5.65 -13.62 -11.52
N GLU A 244 -6.39 -14.18 -12.43
CA GLU A 244 -6.23 -14.01 -13.87
C GLU A 244 -7.32 -13.11 -14.43
N GLY A 245 -6.96 -12.25 -15.39
CA GLY A 245 -7.94 -11.37 -16.04
C GLY A 245 -7.35 -10.12 -16.67
N HIS A 246 -6.20 -9.62 -16.16
CA HIS A 246 -5.48 -8.54 -16.84
C HIS A 246 -4.85 -9.03 -18.15
N ALA A 247 -4.87 -8.17 -19.17
CA ALA A 247 -4.28 -8.44 -20.50
C ALA A 247 -2.88 -7.82 -20.67
N GLY A 248 -2.32 -7.26 -19.61
CA GLY A 248 -1.01 -6.64 -19.56
C GLY A 248 -0.39 -6.67 -18.18
N THR A 249 0.86 -6.27 -18.06
CA THR A 249 1.60 -6.19 -16.80
C THR A 249 0.74 -5.62 -15.68
N VAL A 250 0.61 -6.32 -14.57
CA VAL A 250 0.01 -5.76 -13.37
C VAL A 250 1.07 -4.94 -12.64
N TRP A 251 0.91 -3.60 -12.68
CA TRP A 251 1.89 -2.68 -12.10
C TRP A 251 1.83 -2.62 -10.58
N GLY A 252 0.63 -2.89 -10.03
CA GLY A 252 0.50 -2.87 -8.60
C GLY A 252 -0.88 -3.29 -8.12
N LEU A 253 -1.02 -3.23 -6.80
CA LEU A 253 -2.21 -3.69 -6.09
C LEU A 253 -2.37 -2.92 -4.78
N GLN A 254 -3.59 -2.84 -4.29
CA GLN A 254 -3.88 -2.25 -3.00
C GLN A 254 -5.08 -2.92 -2.36
N TRP A 255 -4.92 -3.32 -1.11
CA TRP A 255 -6.02 -3.81 -0.30
C TRP A 255 -6.95 -2.68 0.13
N GLU A 256 -8.24 -3.00 0.27
CA GLU A 256 -9.23 -2.09 0.84
C GLU A 256 -8.85 -1.76 2.30
N PRO A 257 -8.54 -0.49 2.62
CA PRO A 257 -8.05 -0.12 3.95
C PRO A 257 -9.15 -0.14 5.00
N ARG A 258 -10.40 0.07 4.60
CA ARG A 258 -11.57 0.06 5.47
C ARG A 258 -12.73 -0.66 4.77
N PRO A 259 -12.92 -1.95 5.05
CA PRO A 259 -14.02 -2.69 4.49
C PRO A 259 -15.38 -2.14 4.92
N ARG A 260 -16.39 -2.38 4.10
CA ARG A 260 -17.77 -2.00 4.39
C ARG A 260 -18.31 -2.77 5.59
N GLU A 261 -19.29 -2.15 6.26
CA GLU A 261 -20.05 -2.84 7.30
C GLU A 261 -20.79 -4.05 6.69
N GLY A 262 -20.52 -5.24 7.23
CA GLY A 262 -21.08 -6.51 6.70
C GLY A 262 -20.15 -7.30 5.79
N ASP A 263 -19.13 -6.71 5.18
CA ASP A 263 -18.15 -7.46 4.38
C ASP A 263 -17.21 -8.25 5.29
N ARG A 264 -17.04 -9.54 5.01
CA ARG A 264 -16.25 -10.45 5.82
C ARG A 264 -14.76 -10.38 5.51
N PHE A 265 -14.41 -10.11 4.24
CA PHE A 265 -13.03 -10.08 3.75
C PHE A 265 -12.72 -8.75 3.06
N PRO A 266 -11.46 -8.26 3.15
CA PRO A 266 -11.04 -7.09 2.39
C PRO A 266 -11.03 -7.39 0.89
N ARG A 267 -11.40 -6.39 0.10
CA ARG A 267 -11.28 -6.44 -1.35
C ARG A 267 -9.88 -6.03 -1.78
N LEU A 268 -9.49 -6.46 -2.97
CA LEU A 268 -8.21 -6.12 -3.55
C LEU A 268 -8.43 -5.32 -4.83
N LEU A 269 -7.79 -4.17 -4.96
CA LEU A 269 -7.64 -3.42 -6.21
C LEU A 269 -6.36 -3.86 -6.91
N THR A 270 -6.43 -4.02 -8.23
CA THR A 270 -5.26 -4.25 -9.09
C THR A 270 -5.30 -3.33 -10.30
N PHE A 271 -4.15 -2.88 -10.79
CA PHE A 271 -4.04 -1.94 -11.90
C PHE A 271 -2.91 -2.33 -12.86
N SER A 272 -3.12 -2.05 -14.14
CA SER A 272 -2.34 -2.70 -15.18
C SER A 272 -2.01 -1.80 -16.37
N ALA A 273 -1.04 -2.27 -17.17
CA ALA A 273 -0.71 -1.77 -18.50
C ALA A 273 -1.86 -1.97 -19.51
N ASP A 274 -2.88 -2.76 -19.19
CA ASP A 274 -4.10 -2.89 -19.98
C ASP A 274 -5.08 -1.71 -19.82
N ASN A 275 -4.69 -0.69 -19.07
CA ASN A 275 -5.46 0.51 -18.77
C ASN A 275 -6.73 0.24 -17.96
N THR A 276 -6.77 -0.86 -17.20
CA THR A 276 -7.89 -1.20 -16.33
C THR A 276 -7.50 -1.24 -14.86
N ILE A 277 -8.46 -0.90 -14.01
CA ILE A 277 -8.42 -1.09 -12.57
C ILE A 277 -9.52 -2.09 -12.22
N ARG A 278 -9.16 -3.17 -11.54
CA ARG A 278 -10.08 -4.26 -11.21
C ARG A 278 -10.23 -4.41 -9.71
N VAL A 279 -11.45 -4.73 -9.28
CA VAL A 279 -11.79 -5.05 -7.89
C VAL A 279 -12.00 -6.55 -7.79
N TRP A 280 -11.31 -7.17 -6.85
CA TRP A 280 -11.40 -8.60 -6.58
C TRP A 280 -11.98 -8.83 -5.20
N THR A 281 -12.83 -9.83 -5.10
CA THR A 281 -13.48 -10.21 -3.84
C THR A 281 -13.34 -11.72 -3.65
N LEU A 282 -13.03 -12.11 -2.41
CA LEU A 282 -12.99 -13.52 -2.03
C LEU A 282 -14.41 -14.06 -1.93
N ARG A 283 -14.68 -15.18 -2.62
CA ARG A 283 -15.97 -15.89 -2.55
C ARG A 283 -16.10 -16.58 -1.21
N GLN A 284 -17.25 -16.41 -0.58
CA GLN A 284 -17.57 -17.10 0.66
C GLN A 284 -18.24 -18.43 0.33
N ASP A 285 -17.66 -19.53 0.84
CA ASP A 285 -18.36 -20.82 0.86
C ASP A 285 -19.18 -20.89 2.15
N ASP A 286 -20.49 -20.73 2.03
CA ASP A 286 -21.43 -20.80 3.16
C ASP A 286 -21.48 -22.20 3.80
N GLU A 287 -21.03 -23.24 3.10
CA GLU A 287 -21.07 -24.63 3.57
C GLU A 287 -20.02 -24.99 4.65
N ALA A 288 -19.02 -24.13 4.90
CA ALA A 288 -17.96 -24.43 5.85
C ALA A 288 -18.35 -24.19 7.33
N GLU A 289 -19.46 -23.50 7.61
CA GLU A 289 -19.87 -23.16 8.98
C GLU A 289 -20.75 -24.24 9.65
N GLU A 290 -21.50 -25.03 8.92
CA GLU A 290 -22.38 -26.05 9.53
C GLU A 290 -21.65 -27.27 10.11
N ASN A 291 -20.41 -27.55 9.66
CA ASN A 291 -19.66 -28.72 10.12
C ASN A 291 -18.78 -28.52 11.36
N SER A 292 -18.75 -27.32 11.94
CA SER A 292 -17.89 -27.03 13.11
C SER A 292 -18.61 -27.08 14.47
N THR A 293 -19.94 -27.27 14.51
CA THR A 293 -20.72 -27.24 15.75
C THR A 293 -21.23 -28.60 16.27
N GLY A 294 -20.85 -29.69 15.64
CA GLY A 294 -21.33 -31.02 16.03
C GLY A 294 -20.28 -32.12 15.99
N GLY A 295 -19.33 -32.11 16.93
CA GLY A 295 -18.36 -33.21 17.03
C GLY A 295 -18.03 -33.55 18.46
N VAL A 296 -18.83 -34.43 19.08
CA VAL A 296 -18.49 -35.14 20.30
C VAL A 296 -17.15 -35.86 20.13
N ALA A 297 -16.24 -35.63 21.06
CA ALA A 297 -14.98 -36.37 21.17
C ALA A 297 -15.28 -37.87 21.31
N GLY A 298 -15.02 -38.63 20.25
CA GLY A 298 -15.02 -40.07 20.23
C GLY A 298 -13.75 -40.57 19.58
N ALA A 299 -12.90 -41.19 20.37
CA ALA A 299 -11.68 -41.86 19.95
C ALA A 299 -11.89 -42.75 18.74
N LEU A 300 -11.04 -42.57 17.70
CA LEU A 300 -10.55 -43.67 16.85
C LEU A 300 -9.52 -43.13 15.84
N GLY A 301 -8.33 -43.65 15.94
CA GLY A 301 -7.33 -43.94 14.93
C GLY A 301 -7.09 -42.91 13.81
N GLY A 302 -5.86 -42.40 13.78
CA GLY A 302 -5.29 -41.53 12.76
C GLY A 302 -5.91 -41.59 11.36
N ILE A 303 -6.60 -40.52 11.01
CA ILE A 303 -6.91 -40.25 9.60
C ILE A 303 -5.60 -39.82 8.94
N PRO A 304 -5.19 -40.46 7.83
CA PRO A 304 -3.96 -40.08 7.14
C PRO A 304 -4.03 -38.61 6.73
N ASN A 305 -2.90 -37.92 6.82
CA ASN A 305 -2.67 -36.50 6.54
C ASN A 305 -2.97 -36.07 5.07
N THR A 306 -3.71 -36.86 4.30
CA THR A 306 -4.10 -36.65 2.90
C THR A 306 -5.42 -35.88 2.74
N MET A 307 -6.12 -35.56 3.83
CA MET A 307 -7.25 -34.63 3.82
C MET A 307 -6.87 -33.27 4.43
N ARG A 308 -5.72 -32.71 4.05
CA ARG A 308 -5.52 -31.28 4.22
C ARG A 308 -6.61 -30.59 3.40
N ARG A 309 -7.51 -29.84 4.05
CA ARG A 309 -8.41 -28.91 3.35
C ARG A 309 -7.51 -28.07 2.44
N SER A 310 -7.76 -28.13 1.14
CA SER A 310 -7.09 -27.26 0.19
C SER A 310 -7.23 -25.83 0.69
N LEU A 311 -6.13 -25.13 0.98
CA LEU A 311 -6.12 -23.71 1.30
C LEU A 311 -6.46 -22.85 0.08
N ARG A 312 -6.90 -23.49 -1.01
CA ARG A 312 -7.22 -22.81 -2.25
C ARG A 312 -8.42 -21.90 -2.05
N GLU A 313 -8.23 -20.64 -2.41
CA GLU A 313 -9.23 -19.59 -2.34
C GLU A 313 -9.78 -19.26 -3.73
N GLU A 314 -11.07 -19.01 -3.80
CA GLU A 314 -11.73 -18.59 -5.05
C GLU A 314 -11.97 -17.08 -5.02
N TRP A 315 -11.22 -16.34 -5.84
CA TRP A 315 -11.34 -14.90 -6.00
C TRP A 315 -12.02 -14.56 -7.31
N THR A 316 -12.97 -13.64 -7.27
CA THR A 316 -13.69 -13.18 -8.46
C THR A 316 -13.49 -11.69 -8.70
N CYS A 317 -13.36 -11.30 -9.97
CA CYS A 317 -13.39 -9.91 -10.37
C CYS A 317 -14.82 -9.40 -10.33
N THR A 318 -15.15 -8.63 -9.29
CA THR A 318 -16.53 -8.13 -9.08
C THR A 318 -16.81 -6.81 -9.77
N SER A 319 -15.78 -6.05 -10.11
CA SER A 319 -15.92 -4.77 -10.82
C SER A 319 -14.67 -4.40 -11.60
N VAL A 320 -14.89 -3.64 -12.65
CA VAL A 320 -13.85 -2.91 -13.39
C VAL A 320 -14.21 -1.43 -13.33
N LEU A 321 -13.31 -0.59 -12.87
CA LEU A 321 -13.55 0.85 -12.77
C LEU A 321 -13.71 1.49 -14.15
N PRO A 322 -14.45 2.62 -14.28
CA PRO A 322 -14.61 3.34 -15.54
C PRO A 322 -13.26 3.66 -16.19
N LYS A 323 -13.15 3.38 -17.48
CA LYS A 323 -11.92 3.59 -18.23
C LYS A 323 -11.71 5.08 -18.49
N VAL A 324 -10.64 5.63 -17.94
CA VAL A 324 -10.21 7.04 -18.11
C VAL A 324 -8.81 7.09 -18.70
N HIS A 325 -7.92 6.22 -18.22
CA HIS A 325 -6.53 6.17 -18.66
C HIS A 325 -6.40 5.65 -20.09
N THR A 326 -5.50 6.27 -20.85
CA THR A 326 -5.18 5.91 -22.23
C THR A 326 -3.88 5.11 -22.37
N ARG A 327 -3.13 5.03 -21.27
CA ARG A 327 -1.84 4.32 -21.14
C ARG A 327 -1.80 3.58 -19.81
N ASP A 328 -0.64 3.00 -19.52
CA ASP A 328 -0.35 2.24 -18.31
C ASP A 328 -0.76 2.99 -17.03
N ILE A 329 -1.46 2.31 -16.14
CA ILE A 329 -1.79 2.81 -14.81
C ILE A 329 -0.68 2.37 -13.86
N TYR A 330 0.06 3.35 -13.32
CA TYR A 330 1.23 3.07 -12.49
C TYR A 330 0.93 3.02 -10.99
N SER A 331 -0.10 3.71 -10.55
CA SER A 331 -0.45 3.76 -9.14
C SER A 331 -1.94 4.04 -8.92
N VAL A 332 -2.48 3.39 -7.91
CA VAL A 332 -3.85 3.57 -7.43
C VAL A 332 -3.81 3.64 -5.91
N THR A 333 -4.64 4.46 -5.33
CA THR A 333 -4.75 4.59 -3.88
C THR A 333 -6.21 4.65 -3.44
N TRP A 334 -6.51 4.02 -2.31
CA TRP A 334 -7.86 3.92 -1.74
C TRP A 334 -7.93 4.64 -0.40
N SER A 335 -8.82 5.63 -0.27
CA SER A 335 -8.99 6.38 0.97
C SER A 335 -9.63 5.52 2.06
N ALA A 336 -9.00 5.54 3.24
CA ALA A 336 -9.57 4.90 4.43
C ALA A 336 -10.73 5.69 5.04
N GLN A 337 -10.80 7.00 4.80
CA GLN A 337 -11.85 7.86 5.37
C GLN A 337 -13.08 7.93 4.49
N THR A 338 -12.89 8.17 3.19
CA THR A 338 -13.98 8.45 2.25
C THR A 338 -14.38 7.27 1.39
N GLY A 339 -13.53 6.24 1.29
CA GLY A 339 -13.72 5.12 0.37
C GLY A 339 -13.50 5.48 -1.10
N LEU A 340 -13.02 6.68 -1.40
CA LEU A 340 -12.69 7.11 -2.76
C LEU A 340 -11.42 6.43 -3.25
N VAL A 341 -11.37 6.12 -4.53
CA VAL A 341 -10.20 5.60 -5.21
C VAL A 341 -9.64 6.68 -6.13
N ALA A 342 -8.33 6.89 -6.06
CA ALA A 342 -7.61 7.77 -6.98
C ALA A 342 -6.58 6.96 -7.77
N SER A 343 -6.38 7.30 -9.05
CA SER A 343 -5.43 6.63 -9.94
C SER A 343 -4.59 7.60 -10.73
N THR A 344 -3.43 7.13 -11.17
CA THR A 344 -2.53 7.88 -12.06
C THR A 344 -1.67 6.93 -12.91
N GLY A 345 -1.05 7.46 -13.96
CA GLY A 345 -0.24 6.65 -14.86
C GLY A 345 0.60 7.44 -15.86
N SER A 346 1.06 6.74 -16.91
CA SER A 346 1.96 7.29 -17.91
C SER A 346 1.32 8.33 -18.85
N ASP A 347 0.01 8.49 -18.77
CA ASP A 347 -0.73 9.55 -19.49
C ASP A 347 -0.78 10.89 -18.74
N GLY A 348 -0.24 10.93 -17.52
CA GLY A 348 -0.23 12.13 -16.68
C GLY A 348 -1.59 12.54 -16.13
N ILE A 349 -2.60 11.65 -16.18
CA ILE A 349 -3.95 11.89 -15.64
C ILE A 349 -3.99 11.51 -14.17
N VAL A 350 -4.64 12.33 -13.33
CA VAL A 350 -5.12 11.95 -12.00
C VAL A 350 -6.62 11.80 -12.09
N ALA A 351 -7.16 10.63 -11.76
CA ALA A 351 -8.58 10.35 -11.80
C ALA A 351 -9.11 9.94 -10.42
N LEU A 352 -10.35 10.33 -10.10
CA LEU A 352 -11.01 10.05 -8.84
C LEU A 352 -12.32 9.29 -9.07
N TYR A 353 -12.51 8.20 -8.34
CA TYR A 353 -13.66 7.32 -8.47
C TYR A 353 -14.38 7.15 -7.14
N ALA A 354 -15.69 6.98 -7.23
CA ALA A 354 -16.53 6.58 -6.10
C ALA A 354 -17.32 5.31 -6.45
N GLU A 355 -17.57 4.55 -5.44
CA GLU A 355 -18.44 3.40 -5.51
C GLU A 355 -19.90 3.82 -5.27
N ASP A 356 -20.81 3.37 -6.12
CA ASP A 356 -22.24 3.66 -5.95
C ASP A 356 -22.83 2.82 -4.81
N SER A 357 -23.52 3.49 -3.91
CA SER A 357 -24.16 2.86 -2.75
C SER A 357 -25.47 2.13 -3.09
N GLU A 358 -25.97 2.23 -4.31
CA GLU A 358 -27.21 1.59 -4.73
C GLU A 358 -26.94 0.20 -5.33
N GLN A 359 -27.47 -0.81 -4.68
CA GLN A 359 -27.61 -2.16 -5.23
C GLN A 359 -28.63 -2.12 -6.38
N HIS A 360 -28.19 -1.84 -7.59
CA HIS A 360 -29.06 -2.08 -8.75
C HIS A 360 -29.14 -3.59 -8.99
N VAL A 361 -30.19 -4.19 -8.45
CA VAL A 361 -30.66 -5.48 -8.93
C VAL A 361 -31.19 -5.23 -10.35
N THR A 362 -30.38 -5.47 -11.37
CA THR A 362 -30.85 -5.56 -12.74
C THR A 362 -31.68 -6.84 -12.87
N THR A 363 -32.96 -6.75 -12.59
CA THR A 363 -33.94 -7.73 -13.11
C THR A 363 -34.01 -7.54 -14.62
N THR A 364 -33.26 -8.33 -15.38
CA THR A 364 -33.57 -8.55 -16.78
C THR A 364 -34.88 -9.35 -16.83
N ASP A 365 -35.98 -8.63 -17.11
CA ASP A 365 -37.22 -9.21 -17.50
C ASP A 365 -37.03 -10.00 -18.83
N SER A 366 -36.74 -11.26 -18.71
CA SER A 366 -36.95 -12.21 -19.81
C SER A 366 -37.95 -13.25 -19.31
N GLN A 367 -39.18 -13.02 -19.72
CA GLN A 367 -40.23 -14.06 -19.67
C GLN A 367 -39.76 -15.26 -20.51
N ASP A 368 -39.26 -16.30 -19.86
CA ASP A 368 -39.48 -17.66 -20.35
C ASP A 368 -39.43 -18.63 -19.16
N GLN A 369 -40.57 -19.30 -18.98
CA GLN A 369 -40.77 -20.28 -17.93
C GLN A 369 -40.20 -21.62 -18.38
N THR A 370 -39.14 -22.07 -17.74
CA THR A 370 -38.84 -23.51 -17.65
C THR A 370 -38.21 -23.82 -16.28
N MET A 371 -38.88 -24.75 -15.60
CA MET A 371 -38.51 -25.24 -14.27
C MET A 371 -37.08 -25.83 -14.27
N GLY A 372 -36.22 -25.33 -13.40
CA GLY A 372 -34.93 -25.92 -13.05
C GLY A 372 -34.41 -25.18 -11.83
N ASN A 373 -34.52 -25.77 -10.64
CA ASN A 373 -33.89 -25.29 -9.40
C ASN A 373 -32.40 -25.32 -9.56
N THR A 374 -31.80 -24.17 -9.78
CA THR A 374 -30.42 -23.87 -9.51
C THR A 374 -30.42 -22.54 -8.76
N GLU A 375 -30.11 -22.57 -7.46
CA GLU A 375 -29.84 -21.38 -6.69
C GLU A 375 -28.50 -20.80 -7.18
N GLU A 376 -28.57 -19.94 -8.19
CA GLU A 376 -27.45 -19.09 -8.57
C GLU A 376 -27.24 -18.07 -7.44
N SER A 377 -26.16 -18.23 -6.72
CA SER A 377 -25.67 -17.24 -5.76
C SER A 377 -25.52 -15.89 -6.48
N LYS A 378 -26.36 -14.92 -6.14
CA LYS A 378 -26.33 -13.57 -6.70
C LYS A 378 -25.00 -12.90 -6.32
N GLN A 379 -24.06 -12.91 -7.25
CA GLN A 379 -22.86 -12.08 -7.12
C GLN A 379 -23.28 -10.60 -7.05
N GLN A 380 -22.93 -9.94 -5.95
CA GLN A 380 -23.12 -8.50 -5.81
C GLN A 380 -22.10 -7.79 -6.72
N GLN A 381 -22.55 -7.40 -7.89
CA GLN A 381 -21.78 -6.56 -8.79
C GLN A 381 -21.83 -5.12 -8.27
N THR A 382 -20.68 -4.55 -7.89
CA THR A 382 -20.60 -3.17 -7.42
C THR A 382 -20.30 -2.25 -8.59
N ASN A 383 -21.04 -1.14 -8.68
CA ASN A 383 -20.83 -0.14 -9.72
C ASN A 383 -19.92 0.97 -9.22
N TRP A 384 -18.94 1.32 -10.03
CA TRP A 384 -18.03 2.44 -9.81
C TRP A 384 -18.29 3.53 -10.84
N ARG A 385 -18.18 4.78 -10.42
CA ARG A 385 -18.28 5.93 -11.32
C ARG A 385 -17.06 6.82 -11.20
N LEU A 386 -16.74 7.49 -12.30
CA LEU A 386 -15.77 8.57 -12.33
C LEU A 386 -16.41 9.83 -11.72
N LEU A 387 -15.75 10.42 -10.72
CA LEU A 387 -16.14 11.71 -10.16
C LEU A 387 -15.52 12.87 -10.94
N THR A 388 -14.21 12.78 -11.16
CA THR A 388 -13.44 13.81 -11.87
C THR A 388 -12.14 13.25 -12.39
N SER A 389 -11.53 13.93 -13.36
CA SER A 389 -10.19 13.65 -13.85
C SER A 389 -9.44 14.93 -14.15
N GLN A 390 -8.17 14.99 -13.76
CA GLN A 390 -7.26 16.10 -13.99
C GLN A 390 -6.16 15.65 -14.95
N PRO A 391 -6.19 16.04 -16.23
CA PRO A 391 -5.12 15.77 -17.17
C PRO A 391 -3.90 16.67 -16.92
N GLY A 392 -2.72 16.18 -17.28
CA GLY A 392 -1.48 16.96 -17.20
C GLY A 392 -1.11 17.37 -15.78
N ALA A 393 -1.37 16.50 -14.77
CA ALA A 393 -1.12 16.77 -13.36
C ALA A 393 0.35 17.17 -13.10
N HIS A 394 1.29 16.62 -13.86
CA HIS A 394 2.71 16.97 -13.86
C HIS A 394 3.16 17.54 -15.24
N GLY A 395 2.28 18.31 -15.91
CA GLY A 395 2.55 18.83 -17.24
C GLY A 395 2.71 17.70 -18.27
N PRO A 396 3.83 17.65 -19.05
CA PRO A 396 4.08 16.61 -20.05
C PRO A 396 4.67 15.32 -19.46
N PHE A 397 4.92 15.27 -18.15
CA PHE A 397 5.61 14.17 -17.50
C PHE A 397 4.64 13.09 -17.02
N GLU A 398 5.14 11.86 -16.94
CA GLU A 398 4.44 10.72 -16.35
C GLU A 398 4.31 10.91 -14.85
N VAL A 399 3.21 10.40 -14.27
CA VAL A 399 2.98 10.40 -12.83
C VAL A 399 3.17 8.97 -12.32
N ASN A 400 4.23 8.76 -11.53
CA ASN A 400 4.69 7.44 -11.12
C ASN A 400 3.93 6.89 -9.92
N HIS A 401 3.49 7.78 -9.01
CA HIS A 401 2.84 7.37 -7.77
C HIS A 401 1.79 8.38 -7.31
N ILE A 402 0.74 7.86 -6.69
CA ILE A 402 -0.32 8.63 -6.02
C ILE A 402 -0.64 7.97 -4.67
N THR A 403 -0.83 8.78 -3.64
CA THR A 403 -1.20 8.30 -2.31
C THR A 403 -2.15 9.27 -1.61
N TRP A 404 -3.07 8.72 -0.80
CA TRP A 404 -3.80 9.49 0.19
C TRP A 404 -2.92 9.73 1.41
N CYS A 405 -2.93 10.93 1.92
CA CYS A 405 -2.31 11.24 3.21
C CYS A 405 -3.13 12.29 3.96
N ARG A 406 -2.88 12.41 5.27
CA ARG A 406 -3.50 13.44 6.09
C ARG A 406 -2.88 14.80 5.79
N ARG A 407 -3.71 15.84 5.84
CA ARG A 407 -3.31 17.21 5.60
C ARG A 407 -2.93 17.92 6.90
N TYR A 408 -1.74 18.52 6.93
CA TYR A 408 -1.20 19.18 8.12
C TYR A 408 -0.78 20.64 7.89
N ASP A 409 -0.87 21.15 6.67
CA ASP A 409 -0.46 22.52 6.34
C ASP A 409 -1.31 23.59 7.07
N ALA A 410 -0.80 24.82 7.12
CA ALA A 410 -1.42 25.91 7.85
C ALA A 410 -2.80 26.34 7.29
N ALA A 411 -3.11 25.97 6.05
CA ALA A 411 -4.39 26.30 5.41
C ALA A 411 -5.49 25.27 5.69
N SER A 412 -5.15 24.10 6.29
CA SER A 412 -6.16 23.13 6.72
C SER A 412 -6.87 23.62 7.98
N GLU A 413 -8.21 23.61 7.96
CA GLU A 413 -9.04 23.94 9.11
C GLU A 413 -9.01 22.85 10.19
N ARG A 414 -8.86 21.58 9.76
CA ARG A 414 -8.83 20.42 10.63
C ARG A 414 -7.56 19.59 10.37
N ARG A 415 -6.42 20.14 10.83
CA ARG A 415 -5.11 19.51 10.65
C ARG A 415 -5.07 18.09 11.18
N GLY A 416 -4.58 17.17 10.36
CA GLY A 416 -4.48 15.74 10.70
C GLY A 416 -5.80 14.96 10.60
N GLU A 417 -6.92 15.62 10.29
CA GLU A 417 -8.22 14.97 10.05
C GLU A 417 -8.61 14.99 8.57
N GLU A 418 -8.25 16.03 7.83
CA GLU A 418 -8.50 16.13 6.40
C GLU A 418 -7.54 15.25 5.62
N GLU A 419 -8.04 14.62 4.54
CA GLU A 419 -7.19 13.90 3.59
C GLU A 419 -6.88 14.76 2.38
N MET A 420 -5.69 14.57 1.83
CA MET A 420 -5.25 15.10 0.55
C MET A 420 -4.59 14.00 -0.29
N LEU A 421 -4.51 14.19 -1.59
CA LEU A 421 -3.70 13.36 -2.46
C LEU A 421 -2.30 13.94 -2.58
N VAL A 422 -1.31 13.07 -2.70
CA VAL A 422 0.06 13.45 -3.07
C VAL A 422 0.48 12.64 -4.27
N THR A 423 1.01 13.31 -5.29
CA THR A 423 1.53 12.69 -6.52
C THR A 423 3.01 12.97 -6.69
N THR A 424 3.71 12.02 -7.30
CA THR A 424 5.11 12.15 -7.71
C THR A 424 5.30 11.65 -9.14
N GLY A 425 6.18 12.28 -9.88
CA GLY A 425 6.39 11.97 -11.29
C GLY A 425 7.83 12.15 -11.75
N ASP A 426 7.99 12.08 -13.06
CA ASP A 426 9.28 12.21 -13.73
C ASP A 426 9.87 13.62 -13.67
N ASP A 427 9.06 14.63 -13.33
CA ASP A 427 9.50 16.00 -13.11
C ASP A 427 10.23 16.22 -11.77
N GLY A 428 10.24 15.21 -10.88
CA GLY A 428 10.85 15.30 -9.57
C GLY A 428 10.10 16.21 -8.59
N ILE A 429 8.84 16.53 -8.86
CA ILE A 429 8.00 17.36 -8.00
C ILE A 429 7.10 16.47 -7.15
N VAL A 430 7.09 16.71 -5.84
CA VAL A 430 6.12 16.12 -4.92
C VAL A 430 4.96 17.09 -4.77
N ARG A 431 3.82 16.75 -5.37
CA ARG A 431 2.67 17.65 -5.50
C ARG A 431 1.47 17.19 -4.70
N PRO A 432 1.09 17.94 -3.65
CA PRO A 432 -0.15 17.71 -2.94
C PRO A 432 -1.34 18.33 -3.68
N TRP A 433 -2.54 17.72 -3.45
CA TRP A 433 -3.80 18.11 -4.06
C TRP A 433 -4.90 18.11 -3.02
N GLN A 434 -5.68 19.17 -2.99
CA GLN A 434 -6.92 19.22 -2.23
C GLN A 434 -8.02 18.52 -3.02
N VAL A 435 -8.77 17.67 -2.33
CA VAL A 435 -9.96 17.03 -2.87
C VAL A 435 -11.18 17.59 -2.14
N GLU A 436 -12.08 18.20 -2.88
CA GLU A 436 -13.35 18.67 -2.36
C GLU A 436 -14.48 17.80 -2.92
N ILE A 437 -15.33 17.33 -2.04
CA ILE A 437 -16.43 16.44 -2.37
C ILE A 437 -17.72 17.23 -2.22
N ASP A 438 -18.49 17.34 -3.29
CA ASP A 438 -19.80 17.95 -3.23
C ASP A 438 -20.75 17.04 -2.45
N ALA A 439 -21.33 17.59 -1.38
CA ALA A 439 -22.35 16.90 -0.63
C ALA A 439 -23.54 16.56 -1.57
N PRO A 440 -24.15 15.39 -1.45
CA PRO A 440 -25.36 15.07 -2.20
C PRO A 440 -26.44 16.11 -1.86
N ARG A 441 -26.99 16.75 -2.91
CA ARG A 441 -28.08 17.72 -2.77
C ARG A 441 -29.38 17.04 -2.34
#